data_763583e9cedf7b1745793642ddd26091
#
_entry.id   763583e9cedf7b1745793642ddd26091
#
_cell.length_a   1.000
_cell.length_b   1.000
_cell.length_c   1.000
_cell.angle_alpha   90.00
_cell.angle_beta   90.00
_cell.angle_gamma   90.00
#
_symmetry.space_group_name_H-M   'P 1'
#
loop_
_entity.id
_entity.type
_entity.pdbx_description
1 polymer ?
#
loop_
_entity_poly.entity_id
_entity_poly.type
_entity_poly.pdbx_seq_one_letter_code
_entity_poly.pdbx_strand_id
1 'polypeptide(L)'
;LELLHAFVLVHDDLIDRSEKRRGLPTFHKLVEQRLGPLSTAERTGHGVSVVVGDLLFALSVETLQGTSFMEGHRSAALKKLLSYITDTGVGEIFDILLGSRDIGRVTAQEIERTYLLKTTRYTFEAPSVLGAVLAGASPEKQEDLALVMEPLGLAFQIQNDLLEFSHFDSRDQLLPTDLLEGKKTLLVHEAYERLG
;
A
#
# COMPACT_ATOMS: atom_id res chain seq x y z
N LEU A 1 3.82 -0.30 13.75
CA LEU A 1 3.26 -0.59 12.41
C LEU A 1 2.32 0.49 11.91
N GLU A 2 1.48 1.11 12.76
CA GLU A 2 0.58 2.19 12.35
C GLU A 2 1.30 3.40 11.73
N LEU A 3 2.46 3.80 12.29
CA LEU A 3 3.28 4.86 11.69
C LEU A 3 3.79 4.47 10.31
N LEU A 4 4.16 3.20 10.13
CA LEU A 4 4.57 2.66 8.85
C LEU A 4 3.41 2.64 7.85
N HIS A 5 2.23 2.23 8.30
CA HIS A 5 1.03 2.26 7.47
C HIS A 5 0.70 3.68 7.04
N ALA A 6 0.78 4.65 7.95
CA ALA A 6 0.57 6.07 7.62
C ALA A 6 1.61 6.58 6.60
N PHE A 7 2.90 6.18 6.73
CA PHE A 7 3.93 6.47 5.73
C PHE A 7 3.54 5.97 4.35
N VAL A 8 3.19 4.68 4.24
CA VAL A 8 2.80 4.07 2.96
C VAL A 8 1.61 4.80 2.36
N LEU A 9 0.56 5.08 3.17
CA LEU A 9 -0.64 5.77 2.67
C LEU A 9 -0.37 7.21 2.20
N VAL A 10 0.50 7.96 2.88
CA VAL A 10 0.83 9.33 2.47
C VAL A 10 1.55 9.35 1.12
N HIS A 11 2.45 8.40 0.88
CA HIS A 11 3.16 8.29 -0.39
C HIS A 11 2.27 7.71 -1.50
N ASP A 12 1.48 6.69 -1.21
CA ASP A 12 0.51 6.08 -2.13
C ASP A 12 -0.50 7.12 -2.65
N ASP A 13 -1.14 7.87 -1.74
CA ASP A 13 -2.06 8.96 -2.10
C ASP A 13 -1.43 10.02 -3.02
N LEU A 14 -0.14 10.28 -2.84
CA LEU A 14 0.59 11.25 -3.64
C LEU A 14 0.94 10.69 -5.04
N ILE A 15 1.37 9.44 -5.11
CA ILE A 15 1.71 8.72 -6.34
C ILE A 15 0.47 8.57 -7.21
N ASP A 16 -0.64 8.13 -6.62
CA ASP A 16 -1.94 7.93 -7.27
C ASP A 16 -2.69 9.24 -7.52
N ARG A 17 -2.19 10.37 -7.04
CA ARG A 17 -2.86 11.68 -7.11
C ARG A 17 -4.27 11.67 -6.51
N SER A 18 -4.48 10.83 -5.51
CA SER A 18 -5.78 10.64 -4.86
C SER A 18 -6.18 11.91 -4.10
N GLU A 19 -7.36 12.47 -4.40
CA GLU A 19 -7.83 13.68 -3.72
C GLU A 19 -8.44 13.38 -2.35
N LYS A 20 -9.03 12.18 -2.19
CA LYS A 20 -9.74 11.76 -0.98
C LYS A 20 -9.37 10.34 -0.59
N ARG A 21 -9.31 10.10 0.71
CA ARG A 21 -9.22 8.77 1.32
C ARG A 21 -10.29 8.65 2.41
N ARG A 22 -11.16 7.63 2.28
CA ARG A 22 -12.30 7.42 3.20
C ARG A 22 -13.20 8.66 3.37
N GLY A 23 -13.43 9.38 2.27
CA GLY A 23 -14.27 10.58 2.23
C GLY A 23 -13.62 11.88 2.75
N LEU A 24 -12.40 11.80 3.29
CA LEU A 24 -11.63 12.97 3.75
C LEU A 24 -10.54 13.33 2.73
N PRO A 25 -10.14 14.62 2.64
CA PRO A 25 -9.02 15.02 1.81
C PRO A 25 -7.74 14.26 2.19
N THR A 26 -6.95 13.86 1.20
CA THR A 26 -5.63 13.28 1.40
C THR A 26 -4.66 14.30 1.98
N PHE A 27 -3.52 13.86 2.52
CA PHE A 27 -2.62 14.76 3.24
C PHE A 27 -2.10 15.92 2.36
N HIS A 28 -1.69 15.65 1.12
CA HIS A 28 -1.26 16.72 0.21
C HIS A 28 -2.38 17.72 -0.09
N LYS A 29 -3.63 17.26 -0.23
CA LYS A 29 -4.80 18.15 -0.42
C LYS A 29 -5.13 18.97 0.82
N LEU A 30 -4.94 18.43 2.03
CA LEU A 30 -5.06 19.20 3.27
C LEU A 30 -4.05 20.34 3.34
N VAL A 31 -2.80 20.09 2.93
CA VAL A 31 -1.77 21.15 2.86
C VAL A 31 -2.14 22.21 1.83
N GLU A 32 -2.57 21.80 0.63
CA GLU A 32 -3.05 22.72 -0.41
C GLU A 32 -4.19 23.63 0.11
N GLN A 33 -5.19 23.04 0.75
CA GLN A 33 -6.33 23.80 1.31
C GLN A 33 -5.89 24.81 2.39
N ARG A 34 -4.91 24.44 3.21
CA ARG A 34 -4.35 25.32 4.25
C ARG A 34 -3.60 26.51 3.68
N LEU A 35 -2.92 26.32 2.57
CA LEU A 35 -2.18 27.39 1.87
C LEU A 35 -3.11 28.33 1.11
N GLY A 36 -4.32 27.89 0.78
CA GLY A 36 -5.29 28.69 0.03
C GLY A 36 -4.87 28.87 -1.44
N PRO A 37 -5.35 29.92 -2.11
CA PRO A 37 -5.22 30.09 -3.57
C PRO A 37 -3.81 30.57 -3.99
N LEU A 38 -2.76 29.95 -3.51
CA LEU A 38 -1.39 30.22 -3.94
C LEU A 38 -1.07 29.38 -5.17
N SER A 39 -0.42 29.98 -6.17
CA SER A 39 0.01 29.26 -7.38
C SER A 39 0.99 28.11 -7.13
N THR A 40 1.60 28.07 -5.95
CA THR A 40 2.53 27.02 -5.52
C THR A 40 1.92 26.01 -4.55
N ALA A 41 0.63 26.13 -4.23
CA ALA A 41 -0.02 25.30 -3.18
C ALA A 41 0.10 23.80 -3.47
N GLU A 42 -0.22 23.37 -4.67
CA GLU A 42 -0.11 21.97 -5.09
C GLU A 42 1.33 21.45 -4.95
N ARG A 43 2.30 22.16 -5.54
CA ARG A 43 3.71 21.76 -5.44
C ARG A 43 4.19 21.69 -3.98
N THR A 44 3.73 22.61 -3.15
CA THR A 44 4.08 22.63 -1.73
C THR A 44 3.42 21.47 -1.00
N GLY A 45 2.14 21.17 -1.28
CA GLY A 45 1.42 20.02 -0.76
C GLY A 45 2.16 18.71 -1.05
N HIS A 46 2.60 18.54 -2.31
CA HIS A 46 3.39 17.38 -2.72
C HIS A 46 4.72 17.29 -1.97
N GLY A 47 5.51 18.38 -1.94
CA GLY A 47 6.81 18.39 -1.28
C GLY A 47 6.72 18.10 0.23
N VAL A 48 5.73 18.69 0.91
CA VAL A 48 5.49 18.44 2.35
C VAL A 48 5.09 16.97 2.58
N SER A 49 4.26 16.39 1.70
CA SER A 49 3.83 14.99 1.84
C SER A 49 4.98 14.00 1.71
N VAL A 50 5.91 14.21 0.76
CA VAL A 50 7.12 13.40 0.65
C VAL A 50 7.90 13.42 1.96
N VAL A 51 8.21 14.62 2.48
CA VAL A 51 9.00 14.76 3.72
C VAL A 51 8.27 14.17 4.93
N VAL A 52 6.95 14.36 5.03
CA VAL A 52 6.16 13.78 6.15
C VAL A 52 6.13 12.26 6.07
N GLY A 53 6.02 11.67 4.88
CA GLY A 53 6.16 10.23 4.70
C GLY A 53 7.51 9.73 5.21
N ASP A 54 8.61 10.35 4.79
CA ASP A 54 9.97 9.99 5.26
C ASP A 54 10.11 10.10 6.78
N LEU A 55 9.53 11.15 7.38
CA LEU A 55 9.52 11.31 8.84
C LEU A 55 8.73 10.19 9.53
N LEU A 56 7.56 9.80 9.01
CA LEU A 56 6.76 8.70 9.55
C LEU A 56 7.52 7.37 9.47
N PHE A 57 8.23 7.13 8.38
CA PHE A 57 9.11 5.97 8.25
C PHE A 57 10.22 5.99 9.31
N ALA A 58 10.95 7.09 9.46
CA ALA A 58 12.01 7.23 10.46
C ALA A 58 11.47 7.01 11.88
N LEU A 59 10.32 7.62 12.23
CA LEU A 59 9.66 7.45 13.52
C LEU A 59 9.21 6.00 13.75
N SER A 60 8.80 5.27 12.71
CA SER A 60 8.43 3.85 12.83
C SER A 60 9.62 2.99 13.25
N VAL A 61 10.78 3.25 12.68
CA VAL A 61 12.04 2.57 13.01
C VAL A 61 12.50 2.95 14.43
N GLU A 62 12.49 4.24 14.77
CA GLU A 62 12.85 4.74 16.09
C GLU A 62 11.94 4.13 17.17
N THR A 63 10.63 4.11 16.94
CA THR A 63 9.67 3.50 17.87
C THR A 63 9.98 2.03 18.13
N LEU A 64 10.27 1.24 17.07
CA LEU A 64 10.63 -0.17 17.22
C LEU A 64 11.92 -0.31 18.06
N GLN A 65 12.93 0.51 17.80
CA GLN A 65 14.20 0.47 18.51
C GLN A 65 14.08 0.93 19.97
N GLY A 66 13.16 1.85 20.26
CA GLY A 66 12.87 2.34 21.61
C GLY A 66 12.06 1.40 22.51
N THR A 67 11.61 0.25 22.00
CA THR A 67 10.83 -0.72 22.78
C THR A 67 11.68 -1.48 23.81
N SER A 68 11.02 -2.04 24.83
CA SER A 68 11.67 -2.82 25.89
C SER A 68 11.88 -4.31 25.53
N PHE A 69 11.60 -4.73 24.31
CA PHE A 69 11.88 -6.10 23.88
C PHE A 69 13.37 -6.41 23.92
N MET A 70 13.72 -7.70 23.99
CA MET A 70 15.13 -8.15 23.97
C MET A 70 15.81 -7.65 22.69
N GLU A 71 17.07 -7.20 22.82
CA GLU A 71 17.84 -6.61 21.71
C GLU A 71 17.88 -7.52 20.46
N GLY A 72 18.12 -8.82 20.66
CA GLY A 72 18.12 -9.79 19.55
C GLY A 72 16.79 -9.85 18.80
N HIS A 73 15.67 -9.80 19.53
CA HIS A 73 14.32 -9.80 18.92
C HIS A 73 14.04 -8.47 18.19
N ARG A 74 14.43 -7.33 18.77
CA ARG A 74 14.30 -6.02 18.10
C ARG A 74 15.10 -5.96 16.80
N SER A 75 16.36 -6.42 16.85
CA SER A 75 17.24 -6.47 15.68
C SER A 75 16.67 -7.36 14.58
N ALA A 76 16.16 -8.55 14.93
CA ALA A 76 15.52 -9.45 14.00
C ALA A 76 14.23 -8.85 13.42
N ALA A 77 13.40 -8.22 14.26
CA ALA A 77 12.17 -7.56 13.82
C ALA A 77 12.48 -6.38 12.89
N LEU A 78 13.49 -5.57 13.19
CA LEU A 78 13.92 -4.46 12.32
C LEU A 78 14.35 -4.97 10.94
N LYS A 79 15.17 -6.03 10.91
CA LYS A 79 15.61 -6.63 9.65
C LYS A 79 14.41 -7.10 8.79
N LYS A 80 13.44 -7.77 9.40
CA LYS A 80 12.21 -8.19 8.70
C LYS A 80 11.34 -7.00 8.28
N LEU A 81 11.18 -5.98 9.14
CA LEU A 81 10.44 -4.76 8.82
C LEU A 81 11.00 -4.09 7.56
N LEU A 82 12.33 -3.90 7.50
CA LEU A 82 13.00 -3.32 6.34
C LEU A 82 12.83 -4.16 5.08
N SER A 83 12.84 -5.50 5.20
CA SER A 83 12.56 -6.40 4.08
C SER A 83 11.13 -6.20 3.56
N TYR A 84 10.12 -6.17 4.45
CA TYR A 84 8.73 -5.94 4.04
C TYR A 84 8.52 -4.58 3.35
N ILE A 85 9.20 -3.53 3.84
CA ILE A 85 9.13 -2.21 3.21
C ILE A 85 9.79 -2.22 1.83
N THR A 86 10.92 -2.91 1.70
CA THR A 86 11.58 -3.08 0.39
C THR A 86 10.64 -3.78 -0.59
N ASP A 87 10.02 -4.88 -0.17
CA ASP A 87 9.05 -5.61 -0.98
C ASP A 87 7.86 -4.70 -1.38
N THR A 88 7.33 -3.91 -0.42
CA THR A 88 6.24 -2.97 -0.68
C THR A 88 6.63 -1.90 -1.71
N GLY A 89 7.83 -1.34 -1.60
CA GLY A 89 8.34 -0.38 -2.57
C GLY A 89 8.53 -0.99 -3.97
N VAL A 90 9.01 -2.23 -4.05
CA VAL A 90 9.09 -2.97 -5.33
C VAL A 90 7.69 -3.23 -5.90
N GLY A 91 6.73 -3.59 -5.04
CA GLY A 91 5.34 -3.77 -5.43
C GLY A 91 4.72 -2.49 -5.99
N GLU A 92 4.99 -1.34 -5.35
CA GLU A 92 4.56 -0.03 -5.83
C GLU A 92 5.14 0.30 -7.22
N ILE A 93 6.43 0.04 -7.43
CA ILE A 93 7.07 0.22 -8.73
C ILE A 93 6.40 -0.67 -9.79
N PHE A 94 6.07 -1.92 -9.46
CA PHE A 94 5.35 -2.79 -10.39
C PHE A 94 3.96 -2.26 -10.71
N ASP A 95 3.22 -1.76 -9.74
CA ASP A 95 1.89 -1.19 -9.94
C ASP A 95 1.93 0.00 -10.92
N ILE A 96 2.84 0.94 -10.69
CA ILE A 96 3.07 2.07 -11.59
C ILE A 96 3.43 1.62 -13.02
N LEU A 97 4.34 0.64 -13.14
CA LEU A 97 4.79 0.15 -14.45
C LEU A 97 3.68 -0.63 -15.18
N LEU A 98 2.89 -1.44 -14.46
CA LEU A 98 1.75 -2.14 -15.02
C LEU A 98 0.67 -1.16 -15.48
N GLY A 99 0.42 -0.09 -14.70
CA GLY A 99 -0.51 0.98 -15.06
C GLY A 99 -0.22 1.59 -16.42
N SER A 100 1.06 1.70 -16.78
CA SER A 100 1.51 2.28 -18.06
C SER A 100 1.41 1.32 -19.27
N ARG A 101 1.14 0.03 -19.05
CA ARG A 101 1.09 -0.99 -20.11
C ARG A 101 -0.32 -1.18 -20.65
N ASP A 102 -0.42 -1.68 -21.87
CA ASP A 102 -1.67 -2.20 -22.45
C ASP A 102 -2.13 -3.42 -21.65
N ILE A 103 -3.43 -3.49 -21.32
CA ILE A 103 -4.00 -4.60 -20.52
C ILE A 103 -3.79 -5.96 -21.19
N GLY A 104 -3.87 -6.05 -22.53
CA GLY A 104 -3.62 -7.28 -23.28
C GLY A 104 -2.17 -7.79 -23.22
N ARG A 105 -1.27 -7.04 -22.57
CA ARG A 105 0.14 -7.43 -22.34
C ARG A 105 0.47 -7.64 -20.88
N VAL A 106 -0.53 -7.62 -20.02
CA VAL A 106 -0.40 -7.83 -18.57
C VAL A 106 -1.00 -9.18 -18.24
N THR A 107 -0.31 -9.98 -17.47
CA THR A 107 -0.78 -11.30 -17.03
C THR A 107 -1.37 -11.25 -15.63
N ALA A 108 -2.30 -12.14 -15.33
CA ALA A 108 -2.85 -12.29 -13.97
C ALA A 108 -1.74 -12.52 -12.93
N GLN A 109 -0.70 -13.29 -13.28
CA GLN A 109 0.44 -13.54 -12.38
C GLN A 109 1.23 -12.27 -12.03
N GLU A 110 1.41 -11.34 -12.99
CA GLU A 110 2.05 -10.04 -12.71
C GLU A 110 1.22 -9.21 -11.75
N ILE A 111 -0.10 -9.22 -11.90
CA ILE A 111 -1.03 -8.52 -11.01
C ILE A 111 -1.01 -9.15 -9.61
N GLU A 112 -1.15 -10.47 -9.49
CA GLU A 112 -1.08 -11.19 -8.22
C GLU A 112 0.24 -10.93 -7.48
N ARG A 113 1.36 -10.93 -8.22
CA ARG A 113 2.67 -10.58 -7.65
C ARG A 113 2.70 -9.14 -7.13
N THR A 114 2.07 -8.21 -7.84
CA THR A 114 1.94 -6.82 -7.37
C THR A 114 1.12 -6.76 -6.08
N TYR A 115 -0.02 -7.46 -6.00
CA TYR A 115 -0.83 -7.55 -4.79
C TYR A 115 -0.06 -8.14 -3.61
N LEU A 116 0.71 -9.21 -3.86
CA LEU A 116 1.55 -9.81 -2.83
C LEU A 116 2.55 -8.80 -2.27
N LEU A 117 3.30 -8.13 -3.13
CA LEU A 117 4.39 -7.24 -2.73
C LEU A 117 3.86 -5.91 -2.19
N LYS A 118 2.93 -5.25 -2.90
CA LYS A 118 2.42 -3.92 -2.54
C LYS A 118 1.54 -3.95 -1.29
N THR A 119 0.67 -4.96 -1.15
CA THR A 119 -0.37 -4.98 -0.11
C THR A 119 -0.15 -6.08 0.92
N THR A 120 -0.07 -7.35 0.51
CA THR A 120 -0.10 -8.50 1.42
C THR A 120 1.06 -8.50 2.39
N ARG A 121 2.27 -8.25 1.89
CA ARG A 121 3.50 -8.28 2.68
C ARG A 121 3.46 -7.35 3.89
N TYR A 122 3.11 -6.08 3.69
CA TYR A 122 3.17 -5.13 4.80
C TYR A 122 1.88 -5.06 5.62
N THR A 123 0.72 -5.37 5.02
CA THR A 123 -0.58 -5.22 5.68
C THR A 123 -0.96 -6.46 6.51
N PHE A 124 -0.61 -7.67 6.05
CA PHE A 124 -0.99 -8.93 6.66
C PHE A 124 0.19 -9.69 7.26
N GLU A 125 1.23 -9.94 6.47
CA GLU A 125 2.38 -10.70 6.97
C GLU A 125 3.17 -9.93 8.01
N ALA A 126 3.54 -8.67 7.73
CA ALA A 126 4.39 -7.89 8.63
C ALA A 126 3.83 -7.79 10.06
N PRO A 127 2.54 -7.44 10.31
CA PRO A 127 2.00 -7.39 11.66
C PRO A 127 2.12 -8.73 12.40
N SER A 128 1.76 -9.81 11.73
CA SER A 128 1.72 -11.15 12.29
C SER A 128 3.12 -11.68 12.57
N VAL A 129 4.02 -11.59 11.58
CA VAL A 129 5.38 -12.11 11.68
C VAL A 129 6.25 -11.26 12.62
N LEU A 130 6.14 -9.93 12.56
CA LEU A 130 6.91 -9.06 13.47
C LEU A 130 6.48 -9.24 14.92
N GLY A 131 5.16 -9.40 15.17
CA GLY A 131 4.65 -9.75 16.49
C GLY A 131 5.23 -11.07 17.00
N ALA A 132 5.27 -12.10 16.16
CA ALA A 132 5.86 -13.39 16.49
C ALA A 132 7.36 -13.29 16.77
N VAL A 133 8.12 -12.54 15.96
CA VAL A 133 9.57 -12.30 16.16
C VAL A 133 9.81 -11.63 17.51
N LEU A 134 9.05 -10.57 17.83
CA LEU A 134 9.19 -9.84 19.10
C LEU A 134 8.83 -10.71 20.30
N ALA A 135 7.90 -11.66 20.12
CA ALA A 135 7.53 -12.65 21.13
C ALA A 135 8.51 -13.83 21.23
N GLY A 136 9.56 -13.88 20.39
CA GLY A 136 10.56 -14.96 20.41
C GLY A 136 10.07 -16.27 19.76
N ALA A 137 9.12 -16.21 18.85
CA ALA A 137 8.66 -17.41 18.12
C ALA A 137 9.78 -17.98 17.23
N SER A 138 9.76 -19.31 17.04
CA SER A 138 10.73 -20.00 16.19
C SER A 138 10.57 -19.59 14.71
N PRO A 139 11.62 -19.74 13.88
CA PRO A 139 11.53 -19.47 12.44
C PRO A 139 10.39 -20.21 11.75
N GLU A 140 10.16 -21.48 12.09
CA GLU A 140 9.10 -22.31 11.52
C GLU A 140 7.70 -21.69 11.78
N LYS A 141 7.44 -21.21 13.02
CA LYS A 141 6.19 -20.54 13.35
C LYS A 141 6.01 -19.21 12.63
N GLN A 142 7.11 -18.50 12.37
CA GLN A 142 7.08 -17.28 11.59
C GLN A 142 6.72 -17.56 10.12
N GLU A 143 7.25 -18.64 9.55
CA GLU A 143 6.94 -19.10 8.18
C GLU A 143 5.48 -19.58 8.09
N ASP A 144 5.01 -20.37 9.05
CA ASP A 144 3.61 -20.81 9.12
C ASP A 144 2.64 -19.61 9.13
N LEU A 145 2.96 -18.56 9.91
CA LEU A 145 2.16 -17.34 9.93
C LEU A 145 2.16 -16.63 8.56
N ALA A 146 3.30 -16.51 7.92
CA ALA A 146 3.40 -15.89 6.60
C ALA A 146 2.55 -16.65 5.57
N LEU A 147 2.63 -17.99 5.55
CA LEU A 147 1.83 -18.85 4.67
C LEU A 147 0.32 -18.70 4.86
N VAL A 148 -0.14 -18.46 6.11
CA VAL A 148 -1.56 -18.20 6.38
C VAL A 148 -1.97 -16.80 5.98
N MET A 149 -1.08 -15.81 6.14
CA MET A 149 -1.40 -14.41 5.86
C MET A 149 -1.40 -14.09 4.36
N GLU A 150 -0.64 -14.81 3.55
CA GLU A 150 -0.56 -14.57 2.11
C GLU A 150 -1.92 -14.68 1.41
N PRO A 151 -2.67 -15.79 1.49
CA PRO A 151 -3.98 -15.88 0.86
C PRO A 151 -5.02 -14.92 1.44
N LEU A 152 -4.91 -14.54 2.73
CA LEU A 152 -5.79 -13.56 3.33
C LEU A 152 -5.55 -12.16 2.76
N GLY A 153 -4.29 -11.79 2.57
CA GLY A 153 -3.95 -10.50 1.96
C GLY A 153 -4.36 -10.42 0.49
N LEU A 154 -4.21 -11.50 -0.28
CA LEU A 154 -4.70 -11.57 -1.65
C LEU A 154 -6.23 -11.44 -1.71
N ALA A 155 -6.95 -12.18 -0.86
CA ALA A 155 -8.41 -12.09 -0.78
C ALA A 155 -8.88 -10.68 -0.40
N PHE A 156 -8.18 -10.03 0.53
CA PHE A 156 -8.45 -8.64 0.93
C PHE A 156 -8.29 -7.68 -0.25
N GLN A 157 -7.22 -7.81 -1.05
CA GLN A 157 -6.99 -6.93 -2.19
C GLN A 157 -8.07 -7.13 -3.26
N ILE A 158 -8.42 -8.39 -3.58
CA ILE A 158 -9.52 -8.69 -4.51
C ILE A 158 -10.83 -8.09 -4.00
N GLN A 159 -11.10 -8.16 -2.70
CA GLN A 159 -12.28 -7.55 -2.11
C GLN A 159 -12.26 -6.02 -2.24
N ASN A 160 -11.12 -5.37 -2.06
CA ASN A 160 -10.99 -3.92 -2.25
C ASN A 160 -11.31 -3.53 -3.69
N ASP A 161 -10.77 -4.26 -4.67
CA ASP A 161 -11.06 -4.03 -6.09
C ASP A 161 -12.56 -4.16 -6.38
N LEU A 162 -13.21 -5.19 -5.83
CA LEU A 162 -14.66 -5.40 -5.99
C LEU A 162 -15.48 -4.29 -5.31
N LEU A 163 -15.08 -3.81 -4.14
CA LEU A 163 -15.77 -2.73 -3.43
C LEU A 163 -15.73 -1.43 -4.21
N GLU A 164 -14.61 -1.11 -4.86
CA GLU A 164 -14.48 0.07 -5.71
C GLU A 164 -15.53 0.08 -6.82
N PHE A 165 -15.79 -1.07 -7.45
CA PHE A 165 -16.84 -1.22 -8.46
C PHE A 165 -18.25 -1.32 -7.88
N SER A 166 -18.44 -1.82 -6.66
CA SER A 166 -19.74 -1.97 -6.03
C SER A 166 -20.39 -0.62 -5.67
N HIS A 167 -19.58 0.41 -5.47
CA HIS A 167 -20.04 1.78 -5.23
C HIS A 167 -20.29 2.57 -6.51
N PHE A 168 -20.05 1.95 -7.67
CA PHE A 168 -20.30 2.57 -8.96
C PHE A 168 -21.81 2.67 -9.22
N ASP A 169 -22.33 3.88 -9.29
CA ASP A 169 -23.68 4.17 -9.78
C ASP A 169 -23.59 4.73 -11.21
N SER A 170 -24.10 3.98 -12.18
CA SER A 170 -24.10 4.39 -13.58
C SER A 170 -24.84 5.73 -13.83
N ARG A 171 -25.66 6.18 -12.87
CA ARG A 171 -26.37 7.46 -12.94
C ARG A 171 -25.47 8.66 -12.67
N ASP A 172 -24.43 8.48 -11.86
CA ASP A 172 -23.50 9.56 -11.49
C ASP A 172 -22.40 9.76 -12.55
N GLN A 173 -22.32 8.90 -13.55
CA GLN A 173 -21.33 8.91 -14.65
C GLN A 173 -19.86 8.97 -14.18
N LEU A 174 -19.60 8.66 -12.91
CA LEU A 174 -18.27 8.62 -12.36
C LEU A 174 -17.71 7.20 -12.52
N LEU A 175 -16.63 7.06 -13.26
CA LEU A 175 -15.92 5.79 -13.37
C LEU A 175 -15.22 5.46 -12.03
N PRO A 176 -15.08 4.17 -11.69
CA PRO A 176 -14.25 3.75 -10.58
C PRO A 176 -12.84 4.36 -10.65
N THR A 177 -12.29 4.73 -9.50
CA THR A 177 -10.98 5.43 -9.41
C THR A 177 -9.87 4.59 -10.04
N ASP A 178 -9.87 3.27 -9.82
CA ASP A 178 -8.92 2.34 -10.42
C ASP A 178 -8.89 2.40 -11.96
N LEU A 179 -10.06 2.57 -12.59
CA LEU A 179 -10.15 2.71 -14.06
C LEU A 179 -9.61 4.07 -14.51
N LEU A 180 -9.91 5.14 -13.76
CA LEU A 180 -9.42 6.49 -14.07
C LEU A 180 -7.89 6.58 -13.96
N GLU A 181 -7.31 5.90 -12.97
CA GLU A 181 -5.87 5.82 -12.74
C GLU A 181 -5.17 4.81 -13.66
N GLY A 182 -5.96 4.02 -14.41
CA GLY A 182 -5.44 3.03 -15.33
C GLY A 182 -4.85 1.79 -14.64
N LYS A 183 -5.22 1.54 -13.37
CA LYS A 183 -4.76 0.38 -12.61
C LYS A 183 -5.12 -0.93 -13.29
N LYS A 184 -4.21 -1.88 -13.24
CA LYS A 184 -4.38 -3.23 -13.80
C LYS A 184 -4.73 -4.19 -12.68
N THR A 185 -6.02 -4.20 -12.30
CA THR A 185 -6.54 -5.12 -11.29
C THR A 185 -6.91 -6.48 -11.89
N LEU A 186 -7.01 -7.52 -11.05
CA LEU A 186 -7.51 -8.84 -11.51
C LEU A 186 -8.92 -8.72 -12.09
N LEU A 187 -9.74 -7.84 -11.54
CA LEU A 187 -11.10 -7.60 -12.05
C LEU A 187 -11.08 -7.02 -13.47
N VAL A 188 -10.24 -6.01 -13.71
CA VAL A 188 -10.08 -5.40 -15.05
C VAL A 188 -9.50 -6.39 -16.05
N HIS A 189 -8.52 -7.18 -15.63
CA HIS A 189 -7.90 -8.21 -16.47
C HIS A 189 -8.92 -9.29 -16.86
N GLU A 190 -9.68 -9.82 -15.89
CA GLU A 190 -10.71 -10.83 -16.16
C GLU A 190 -11.82 -10.29 -17.05
N ALA A 191 -12.22 -9.02 -16.87
CA ALA A 191 -13.19 -8.38 -17.75
C ALA A 191 -12.68 -8.27 -19.20
N TYR A 192 -11.41 -7.90 -19.36
CA TYR A 192 -10.76 -7.83 -20.67
C TYR A 192 -10.70 -9.20 -21.36
N GLU A 193 -10.28 -10.26 -20.66
CA GLU A 193 -10.20 -11.62 -21.20
C GLU A 193 -11.57 -12.17 -21.63
N ARG A 194 -12.65 -11.77 -20.96
CA ARG A 194 -14.01 -12.22 -21.29
C ARG A 194 -14.70 -11.41 -22.38
N LEU A 195 -14.38 -10.15 -22.51
CA LEU A 195 -15.05 -9.24 -23.44
C LEU A 195 -14.30 -9.05 -24.76
N GLY A 196 -13.01 -9.46 -24.82
CA GLY A 196 -12.18 -9.52 -26.02
C GLY A 196 -11.65 -8.18 -26.45
#